data_d9650293824bff831e8d7373b3969311
#
_entry.id   d9650293824bff831e8d7373b3969311
#
_cell.length_a   1.000
_cell.length_b   1.000
_cell.length_c   1.000
_cell.angle_alpha   90.00
_cell.angle_beta   90.00
_cell.angle_gamma   90.00
#
_symmetry.space_group_name_H-M   'P 1'
#
loop_
_entity.id
_entity.type
_entity.pdbx_description
1 polymer ?
#
loop_
_entity_poly.entity_id
_entity_poly.type
_entity_poly.pdbx_seq_one_letter_code
_entity_poly.pdbx_strand_id
1 'polypeptide(L)'
;MILAIYLIAAIVVLGVFFLLLSSAATAYLKFRGTRLVTCPETKEPAAVEVDAKYAAFTAPIGEEGLRLKDCSRWPERQDCGQQCLGQIVSAPEDCLVRNILTKWYEGRTCVFCGKALGEIDWLDHKPALMSPKRVTLEWNEIPAEKVPVVLQTHMPVCWDCHIAETFRRCYPELFVDRSSKPRESHQSS
;
A
#
# COMPACT_ATOMS: atom_id res chain seq x y z
N MET A 1 48.33 -0.35 -28.35
CA MET A 1 48.02 0.86 -27.55
C MET A 1 46.60 1.41 -27.83
N ILE A 2 46.27 1.68 -29.08
CA ILE A 2 44.96 2.27 -29.43
C ILE A 2 43.76 1.42 -28.92
N LEU A 3 43.77 0.10 -29.13
CA LEU A 3 42.71 -0.80 -28.66
C LEU A 3 42.53 -0.76 -27.14
N ALA A 4 43.59 -0.70 -26.36
CA ALA A 4 43.52 -0.60 -24.91
C ALA A 4 42.86 0.71 -24.44
N ILE A 5 43.13 1.82 -25.13
CA ILE A 5 42.50 3.12 -24.84
C ILE A 5 41.01 3.05 -25.09
N TYR A 6 40.54 2.46 -26.20
CA TYR A 6 39.11 2.29 -26.50
C TYR A 6 38.42 1.37 -25.50
N LEU A 7 39.10 0.28 -25.06
CA LEU A 7 38.53 -0.61 -24.03
C LEU A 7 38.37 0.12 -22.69
N ILE A 8 39.36 0.87 -22.25
CA ILE A 8 39.32 1.66 -21.01
C ILE A 8 38.21 2.70 -21.12
N ALA A 9 38.12 3.45 -22.23
CA ALA A 9 37.08 4.43 -22.45
C ALA A 9 35.66 3.80 -22.42
N ALA A 10 35.51 2.63 -23.06
CA ALA A 10 34.22 1.91 -23.05
C ALA A 10 33.84 1.46 -21.63
N ILE A 11 34.79 0.95 -20.84
CA ILE A 11 34.54 0.55 -19.44
C ILE A 11 34.13 1.76 -18.60
N VAL A 12 34.78 2.91 -18.75
CA VAL A 12 34.47 4.13 -18.02
C VAL A 12 33.06 4.61 -18.38
N VAL A 13 32.71 4.65 -19.67
CA VAL A 13 31.38 5.06 -20.14
C VAL A 13 30.29 4.13 -19.60
N LEU A 14 30.49 2.81 -19.66
CA LEU A 14 29.56 1.83 -19.12
C LEU A 14 29.42 1.96 -17.61
N GLY A 15 30.52 2.20 -16.89
CA GLY A 15 30.50 2.42 -15.44
C GLY A 15 29.70 3.66 -15.05
N VAL A 16 29.93 4.79 -15.71
CA VAL A 16 29.18 6.04 -15.50
C VAL A 16 27.69 5.82 -15.82
N PHE A 17 27.39 5.19 -16.95
CA PHE A 17 26.01 4.89 -17.34
C PHE A 17 25.28 4.02 -16.31
N PHE A 18 25.96 2.99 -15.79
CA PHE A 18 25.42 2.13 -14.73
C PHE A 18 25.11 2.92 -13.45
N LEU A 19 26.02 3.82 -13.03
CA LEU A 19 25.80 4.66 -11.84
C LEU A 19 24.61 5.60 -12.02
N LEU A 20 24.46 6.23 -13.18
CA LEU A 20 23.31 7.11 -13.48
C LEU A 20 21.98 6.33 -13.48
N LEU A 21 21.96 5.15 -14.10
CA LEU A 21 20.76 4.30 -14.11
C LEU A 21 20.41 3.80 -12.71
N SER A 22 21.40 3.40 -11.91
CA SER A 22 21.14 2.91 -10.54
C SER A 22 20.60 4.02 -9.65
N SER A 23 21.13 5.25 -9.76
CA SER A 23 20.62 6.41 -9.05
C SER A 23 19.17 6.72 -9.44
N ALA A 24 18.88 6.77 -10.73
CA ALA A 24 17.53 7.01 -11.24
C ALA A 24 16.54 5.92 -10.79
N ALA A 25 16.93 4.64 -10.87
CA ALA A 25 16.10 3.52 -10.44
C ALA A 25 15.81 3.57 -8.93
N THR A 26 16.82 3.88 -8.13
CA THR A 26 16.67 4.01 -6.67
C THR A 26 15.70 5.14 -6.32
N ALA A 27 15.83 6.31 -6.93
CA ALA A 27 14.92 7.44 -6.73
C ALA A 27 13.49 7.09 -7.16
N TYR A 28 13.32 6.44 -8.31
CA TYR A 28 12.00 5.99 -8.76
C TYR A 28 11.34 5.03 -7.78
N LEU A 29 12.07 4.02 -7.32
CA LEU A 29 11.54 3.02 -6.37
C LEU A 29 11.24 3.65 -5.01
N LYS A 30 12.09 4.57 -4.56
CA LYS A 30 11.93 5.31 -3.30
C LYS A 30 10.66 6.16 -3.29
N PHE A 31 10.32 6.83 -4.39
CA PHE A 31 9.22 7.81 -4.43
C PHE A 31 7.93 7.33 -5.09
N ARG A 32 7.90 6.16 -5.69
CA ARG A 32 6.68 5.58 -6.27
C ARG A 32 5.65 5.19 -5.19
N GLY A 33 4.37 5.26 -5.56
CA GLY A 33 3.25 4.82 -4.73
C GLY A 33 2.58 5.94 -3.94
N THR A 34 1.36 5.66 -3.49
CA THR A 34 0.54 6.58 -2.72
C THR A 34 1.08 6.74 -1.30
N ARG A 35 1.18 7.98 -0.85
CA ARG A 35 1.67 8.34 0.47
C ARG A 35 0.60 9.06 1.25
N LEU A 36 0.62 8.82 2.54
CA LEU A 36 -0.26 9.50 3.49
C LEU A 36 0.56 10.55 4.24
N VAL A 37 0.15 11.80 4.15
CA VAL A 37 0.77 12.94 4.81
C VAL A 37 -0.26 13.74 5.56
N THR A 38 0.16 14.54 6.54
CA THR A 38 -0.69 15.55 7.16
C THR A 38 -0.58 16.84 6.36
N CYS A 39 -1.69 17.33 5.81
CA CYS A 39 -1.71 18.60 5.10
C CYS A 39 -1.36 19.74 6.06
N PRO A 40 -0.32 20.56 5.82
CA PRO A 40 0.06 21.62 6.73
C PRO A 40 -1.00 22.71 6.90
N GLU A 41 -1.82 22.92 5.86
CA GLU A 41 -2.87 23.95 5.87
C GLU A 41 -4.10 23.52 6.67
N THR A 42 -4.59 22.29 6.44
CA THR A 42 -5.85 21.81 7.05
C THR A 42 -5.64 20.95 8.28
N LYS A 43 -4.40 20.50 8.53
CA LYS A 43 -4.06 19.54 9.59
C LYS A 43 -4.76 18.17 9.45
N GLU A 44 -5.35 17.90 8.30
CA GLU A 44 -6.03 16.64 7.99
C GLU A 44 -5.14 15.71 7.18
N PRO A 45 -5.38 14.38 7.26
CA PRO A 45 -4.70 13.40 6.39
C PRO A 45 -5.01 13.68 4.91
N ALA A 46 -3.97 13.62 4.09
CA ALA A 46 -4.09 13.75 2.64
C ALA A 46 -3.31 12.62 1.95
N ALA A 47 -3.92 12.03 0.94
CA ALA A 47 -3.25 11.08 0.07
C ALA A 47 -2.55 11.84 -1.06
N VAL A 48 -1.27 11.54 -1.27
CA VAL A 48 -0.46 12.21 -2.28
C VAL A 48 0.34 11.21 -3.10
N GLU A 49 0.57 11.53 -4.36
CA GLU A 49 1.52 10.85 -5.23
C GLU A 49 2.65 11.80 -5.60
N VAL A 50 3.90 11.37 -5.37
CA VAL A 50 5.09 12.08 -5.84
C VAL A 50 5.32 11.76 -7.31
N ASP A 51 5.78 12.73 -8.09
CA ASP A 51 6.25 12.49 -9.45
C ASP A 51 7.58 11.73 -9.42
N ALA A 52 7.49 10.41 -9.22
CA ALA A 52 8.65 9.52 -9.15
C ALA A 52 9.49 9.51 -10.44
N LYS A 53 8.87 9.80 -11.60
CA LYS A 53 9.60 9.91 -12.88
C LYS A 53 10.47 11.15 -12.89
N TYR A 54 9.95 12.27 -12.43
CA TYR A 54 10.71 13.51 -12.30
C TYR A 54 11.84 13.37 -11.29
N ALA A 55 11.58 12.79 -10.11
CA ALA A 55 12.59 12.48 -9.12
C ALA A 55 13.71 11.59 -9.67
N ALA A 56 13.37 10.54 -10.43
CA ALA A 56 14.33 9.67 -11.08
C ALA A 56 15.20 10.40 -12.14
N PHE A 57 14.60 11.32 -12.87
CA PHE A 57 15.30 12.09 -13.88
C PHE A 57 16.30 13.10 -13.27
N THR A 58 15.96 13.69 -12.13
CA THR A 58 16.80 14.72 -11.45
C THR A 58 17.83 14.12 -10.51
N ALA A 59 17.62 12.92 -9.96
CA ALA A 59 18.53 12.27 -9.02
C ALA A 59 19.99 12.14 -9.51
N PRO A 60 20.28 11.80 -10.78
CA PRO A 60 21.67 11.71 -11.26
C PRO A 60 22.43 13.04 -11.29
N ILE A 61 21.71 14.17 -11.26
CA ILE A 61 22.30 15.51 -11.33
C ILE A 61 22.58 16.08 -9.92
N GLY A 62 22.22 15.32 -8.87
CA GLY A 62 22.46 15.70 -7.48
C GLY A 62 21.38 16.61 -6.86
N GLU A 63 20.34 16.92 -7.61
CA GLU A 63 19.15 17.62 -7.11
C GLU A 63 17.97 16.63 -7.05
N GLU A 64 17.60 16.15 -5.88
CA GLU A 64 16.33 15.43 -5.72
C GLU A 64 15.19 16.46 -5.83
N GLY A 65 14.85 16.86 -7.07
CA GLY A 65 13.70 17.69 -7.36
C GLY A 65 12.44 16.91 -7.04
N LEU A 66 11.75 17.23 -5.95
CA LEU A 66 10.50 16.59 -5.60
C LEU A 66 9.34 17.51 -5.92
N ARG A 67 8.31 16.94 -6.55
CA ARG A 67 7.02 17.61 -6.75
C ARG A 67 5.90 16.59 -6.65
N LEU A 68 4.74 17.03 -6.27
CA LEU A 68 3.56 16.18 -6.30
C LEU A 68 3.09 15.98 -7.75
N LYS A 69 2.68 14.77 -8.05
CA LYS A 69 1.96 14.41 -9.27
C LYS A 69 0.46 14.52 -9.04
N ASP A 70 0.01 14.16 -7.83
CA ASP A 70 -1.40 14.17 -7.44
C ASP A 70 -1.56 14.36 -5.93
N CYS A 71 -2.72 14.92 -5.53
CA CYS A 71 -3.10 15.11 -4.13
C CYS A 71 -4.62 15.02 -4.00
N SER A 72 -5.11 14.27 -3.02
CA SER A 72 -6.55 14.13 -2.75
C SER A 72 -7.27 15.45 -2.46
N ARG A 73 -6.52 16.52 -2.16
CA ARG A 73 -7.04 17.88 -1.90
C ARG A 73 -7.01 18.80 -3.12
N TRP A 74 -6.40 18.42 -4.22
CA TRP A 74 -6.24 19.30 -5.39
C TRP A 74 -7.53 19.74 -6.06
N PRO A 75 -8.62 18.99 -6.09
CA PRO A 75 -9.89 19.53 -6.58
C PRO A 75 -10.32 20.82 -5.87
N GLU A 76 -9.92 20.98 -4.59
CA GLU A 76 -10.24 22.15 -3.77
C GLU A 76 -9.08 23.18 -3.68
N ARG A 77 -7.83 22.70 -3.81
CA ARG A 77 -6.60 23.48 -3.53
C ARG A 77 -5.47 23.13 -4.50
N GLN A 78 -5.56 23.61 -5.73
CA GLN A 78 -4.56 23.36 -6.78
C GLN A 78 -3.28 24.22 -6.64
N ASP A 79 -3.35 25.32 -5.93
CA ASP A 79 -2.29 26.34 -5.77
C ASP A 79 -1.49 26.21 -4.46
N CYS A 80 -1.53 25.05 -3.80
CA CYS A 80 -0.80 24.86 -2.55
C CYS A 80 0.72 24.82 -2.77
N GLY A 81 1.49 25.33 -1.79
CA GLY A 81 2.96 25.35 -1.83
C GLY A 81 3.65 24.00 -1.62
N GLN A 82 2.93 22.89 -1.62
CA GLN A 82 3.44 21.49 -1.50
C GLN A 82 4.36 21.27 -0.28
N GLN A 83 4.18 21.99 0.82
CA GLN A 83 5.02 21.90 2.02
C GLN A 83 5.00 20.50 2.67
N CYS A 84 3.97 19.68 2.38
CA CYS A 84 3.89 18.28 2.81
C CYS A 84 5.02 17.40 2.26
N LEU A 85 5.70 17.80 1.18
CA LEU A 85 6.87 17.09 0.64
C LEU A 85 7.97 16.93 1.68
N GLY A 86 8.13 17.88 2.60
CA GLY A 86 9.09 17.78 3.70
C GLY A 86 8.88 16.56 4.59
N GLN A 87 7.63 16.10 4.78
CA GLN A 87 7.32 14.88 5.53
C GLN A 87 7.79 13.64 4.78
N ILE A 88 7.63 13.64 3.45
CA ILE A 88 8.05 12.51 2.60
C ILE A 88 9.58 12.42 2.54
N VAL A 89 10.27 13.56 2.50
CA VAL A 89 11.74 13.58 2.51
C VAL A 89 12.30 13.03 3.81
N SER A 90 11.72 13.44 4.95
CA SER A 90 12.19 13.02 6.27
C SER A 90 11.91 11.55 6.59
N ALA A 91 10.80 10.99 6.11
CA ALA A 91 10.38 9.61 6.40
C ALA A 91 9.66 8.97 5.19
N PRO A 92 10.37 8.72 4.08
CA PRO A 92 9.76 8.28 2.83
C PRO A 92 9.03 6.94 2.94
N GLU A 93 9.54 6.01 3.75
CA GLU A 93 8.94 4.70 3.95
C GLU A 93 7.75 4.72 4.93
N ASP A 94 7.80 5.58 5.94
CA ASP A 94 6.74 5.68 6.95
C ASP A 94 5.47 6.34 6.41
N CYS A 95 5.60 7.20 5.41
CA CYS A 95 4.47 7.82 4.72
C CYS A 95 3.84 6.90 3.67
N LEU A 96 4.50 5.82 3.24
CA LEU A 96 3.99 4.94 2.20
C LEU A 96 2.78 4.14 2.73
N VAL A 97 1.62 4.31 2.11
CA VAL A 97 0.37 3.66 2.55
C VAL A 97 0.55 2.15 2.71
N ARG A 98 1.21 1.49 1.75
CA ARG A 98 1.49 0.06 1.81
C ARG A 98 2.26 -0.33 3.09
N ASN A 99 3.27 0.45 3.49
CA ASN A 99 4.05 0.17 4.69
C ASN A 99 3.25 0.41 5.97
N ILE A 100 2.41 1.45 5.99
CA ILE A 100 1.47 1.72 7.10
C ILE A 100 0.55 0.52 7.28
N LEU A 101 -0.01 -0.01 6.19
CA LEU A 101 -0.89 -1.18 6.23
C LEU A 101 -0.14 -2.44 6.68
N THR A 102 1.06 -2.69 6.15
CA THR A 102 1.89 -3.83 6.57
C THR A 102 2.14 -3.81 8.08
N LYS A 103 2.59 -2.67 8.62
CA LYS A 103 2.79 -2.49 10.06
C LYS A 103 1.51 -2.70 10.87
N TRP A 104 0.36 -2.29 10.34
CA TRP A 104 -0.91 -2.49 11.03
C TRP A 104 -1.32 -3.96 11.11
N TYR A 105 -1.00 -4.77 10.10
CA TYR A 105 -1.31 -6.21 10.13
C TYR A 105 -0.32 -7.02 10.97
N GLU A 106 0.88 -6.51 11.23
CA GLU A 106 1.89 -7.21 12.03
C GLU A 106 1.36 -7.65 13.39
N GLY A 107 1.53 -8.93 13.72
CA GLY A 107 1.08 -9.53 14.97
C GLY A 107 -0.43 -9.64 15.16
N ARG A 108 -1.22 -9.29 14.13
CA ARG A 108 -2.68 -9.42 14.18
C ARG A 108 -3.15 -10.77 13.63
N THR A 109 -4.35 -11.15 14.04
CA THR A 109 -5.01 -12.38 13.60
C THR A 109 -6.30 -12.05 12.86
N CYS A 110 -6.68 -12.92 11.92
CA CYS A 110 -7.97 -12.81 11.24
C CYS A 110 -9.12 -12.93 12.23
N VAL A 111 -10.05 -11.98 12.20
CA VAL A 111 -11.20 -11.94 13.13
C VAL A 111 -12.15 -13.12 12.97
N PHE A 112 -12.18 -13.79 11.81
CA PHE A 112 -13.06 -14.93 11.55
C PHE A 112 -12.42 -16.28 11.92
N CYS A 113 -11.20 -16.55 11.49
CA CYS A 113 -10.59 -17.87 11.67
C CYS A 113 -9.43 -17.90 12.69
N GLY A 114 -9.03 -16.74 13.24
CA GLY A 114 -7.92 -16.67 14.19
C GLY A 114 -6.52 -16.89 13.59
N LYS A 115 -6.40 -17.15 12.27
CA LYS A 115 -5.12 -17.34 11.58
C LYS A 115 -4.28 -16.07 11.72
N ALA A 116 -3.01 -16.22 12.11
CA ALA A 116 -2.07 -15.11 12.11
C ALA A 116 -1.88 -14.57 10.68
N LEU A 117 -1.94 -13.26 10.56
CA LEU A 117 -1.65 -12.54 9.32
C LEU A 117 -0.15 -12.28 9.31
N GLY A 118 0.62 -13.22 8.79
CA GLY A 118 2.07 -13.15 8.72
C GLY A 118 2.59 -12.12 7.71
N GLU A 119 3.62 -12.47 6.99
CA GLU A 119 4.13 -11.65 5.89
C GLU A 119 3.07 -11.50 4.79
N ILE A 120 2.80 -10.25 4.37
CA ILE A 120 1.74 -9.94 3.41
C ILE A 120 2.31 -9.96 2.01
N ASP A 121 1.80 -10.83 1.16
CA ASP A 121 2.00 -10.72 -0.27
C ASP A 121 0.99 -9.72 -0.87
N TRP A 122 1.49 -8.55 -1.23
CA TRP A 122 0.67 -7.48 -1.83
C TRP A 122 0.34 -7.73 -3.31
N LEU A 123 0.92 -8.73 -3.93
CA LEU A 123 0.63 -9.11 -5.32
C LEU A 123 -0.43 -10.19 -5.40
N ASP A 124 -0.49 -11.06 -4.38
CA ASP A 124 -1.42 -12.17 -4.29
C ASP A 124 -1.97 -12.28 -2.86
N HIS A 125 -3.20 -12.79 -2.70
CA HIS A 125 -3.82 -13.07 -1.40
C HIS A 125 -3.79 -11.89 -0.39
N LYS A 126 -4.04 -10.67 -0.87
CA LYS A 126 -4.05 -9.46 -0.04
C LYS A 126 -5.05 -9.60 1.11
N PRO A 127 -4.66 -9.32 2.35
CA PRO A 127 -5.60 -9.31 3.45
C PRO A 127 -6.63 -8.19 3.26
N ALA A 128 -7.81 -8.42 3.81
CA ALA A 128 -8.95 -7.52 3.75
C ALA A 128 -9.28 -6.96 5.14
N LEU A 129 -10.32 -6.18 5.20
CA LEU A 129 -10.85 -5.54 6.40
C LEU A 129 -12.28 -5.96 6.65
N MET A 130 -12.68 -6.03 7.91
CA MET A 130 -14.09 -6.09 8.30
C MET A 130 -14.51 -4.75 8.88
N SER A 131 -15.51 -4.13 8.26
CA SER A 131 -16.12 -2.89 8.76
C SER A 131 -16.95 -3.12 10.02
N PRO A 132 -17.28 -2.06 10.79
CA PRO A 132 -18.19 -2.16 11.93
C PRO A 132 -19.60 -2.72 11.57
N LYS A 133 -19.99 -2.61 10.30
CA LYS A 133 -21.23 -3.19 9.76
C LYS A 133 -21.09 -4.67 9.39
N ARG A 134 -19.98 -5.33 9.73
CA ARG A 134 -19.67 -6.72 9.41
C ARG A 134 -19.62 -7.03 7.90
N VAL A 135 -19.24 -6.05 7.10
CA VAL A 135 -18.99 -6.23 5.67
C VAL A 135 -17.48 -6.24 5.46
N THR A 136 -16.99 -7.21 4.70
CA THR A 136 -15.58 -7.27 4.32
C THR A 136 -15.32 -6.36 3.12
N LEU A 137 -14.20 -5.63 3.16
CA LEU A 137 -13.80 -4.63 2.18
C LEU A 137 -12.35 -4.87 1.76
N GLU A 138 -12.04 -4.60 0.51
CA GLU A 138 -10.66 -4.55 0.01
C GLU A 138 -10.05 -3.15 0.17
N TRP A 139 -8.74 -3.08 0.21
CA TRP A 139 -8.03 -1.81 0.35
C TRP A 139 -8.19 -0.86 -0.84
N ASN A 140 -8.46 -1.37 -2.03
CA ASN A 140 -8.74 -0.59 -3.24
C ASN A 140 -10.09 0.15 -3.19
N GLU A 141 -10.99 -0.27 -2.30
CA GLU A 141 -12.30 0.38 -2.07
C GLU A 141 -12.21 1.57 -1.10
N ILE A 142 -11.04 1.76 -0.46
CA ILE A 142 -10.85 2.75 0.60
C ILE A 142 -9.94 3.88 0.10
N PRO A 143 -10.43 5.12 0.05
CA PRO A 143 -9.59 6.27 -0.23
C PRO A 143 -8.43 6.37 0.78
N ALA A 144 -7.21 6.59 0.28
CA ALA A 144 -6.01 6.48 1.11
C ALA A 144 -5.98 7.51 2.26
N GLU A 145 -6.57 8.68 2.10
CA GLU A 145 -6.72 9.69 3.17
C GLU A 145 -7.61 9.22 4.32
N LYS A 146 -8.48 8.22 4.10
CA LYS A 146 -9.32 7.62 5.14
C LYS A 146 -8.65 6.50 5.92
N VAL A 147 -7.50 6.04 5.48
CA VAL A 147 -6.74 4.95 6.12
C VAL A 147 -6.60 5.15 7.64
N PRO A 148 -6.23 6.32 8.20
CA PRO A 148 -6.06 6.47 9.64
C PRO A 148 -7.33 6.16 10.45
N VAL A 149 -8.50 6.54 9.94
CA VAL A 149 -9.79 6.26 10.59
C VAL A 149 -10.16 4.79 10.44
N VAL A 150 -9.93 4.22 9.27
CA VAL A 150 -10.21 2.80 8.98
C VAL A 150 -9.38 1.89 9.88
N LEU A 151 -8.09 2.17 10.09
CA LEU A 151 -7.22 1.39 10.96
C LEU A 151 -7.66 1.38 12.43
N GLN A 152 -8.43 2.37 12.87
CA GLN A 152 -8.96 2.45 14.24
C GLN A 152 -10.30 1.74 14.39
N THR A 153 -11.09 1.61 13.31
CA THR A 153 -12.48 1.18 13.37
C THR A 153 -12.73 -0.20 12.76
N HIS A 154 -11.81 -0.70 11.94
CA HIS A 154 -11.97 -1.96 11.21
C HIS A 154 -11.10 -3.06 11.82
N MET A 155 -11.46 -4.31 11.53
CA MET A 155 -10.75 -5.49 12.00
C MET A 155 -10.07 -6.22 10.82
N PRO A 156 -8.92 -6.88 11.08
CA PRO A 156 -8.18 -7.58 10.03
C PRO A 156 -8.86 -8.88 9.63
N VAL A 157 -8.86 -9.17 8.33
CA VAL A 157 -9.44 -10.38 7.74
C VAL A 157 -8.43 -10.98 6.76
N CYS A 158 -8.20 -12.29 6.83
CA CYS A 158 -7.37 -12.96 5.84
C CYS A 158 -8.11 -13.10 4.50
N TRP A 159 -7.37 -13.29 3.42
CA TRP A 159 -7.91 -13.44 2.08
C TRP A 159 -8.98 -14.53 2.00
N ASP A 160 -8.70 -15.73 2.52
CA ASP A 160 -9.62 -16.87 2.46
C ASP A 160 -10.97 -16.54 3.09
N CYS A 161 -10.97 -15.90 4.26
CA CYS A 161 -12.19 -15.50 4.94
C CYS A 161 -12.91 -14.36 4.20
N HIS A 162 -12.18 -13.43 3.60
CA HIS A 162 -12.77 -12.37 2.78
C HIS A 162 -13.53 -12.95 1.58
N ILE A 163 -12.92 -13.88 0.85
CA ILE A 163 -13.57 -14.55 -0.27
C ILE A 163 -14.79 -15.34 0.21
N ALA A 164 -14.66 -16.11 1.30
CA ALA A 164 -15.78 -16.88 1.85
C ALA A 164 -16.97 -16.00 2.25
N GLU A 165 -16.71 -14.88 2.94
CA GLU A 165 -17.76 -13.94 3.36
C GLU A 165 -18.38 -13.19 2.17
N THR A 166 -17.57 -12.88 1.16
CA THR A 166 -18.06 -12.25 -0.08
C THR A 166 -18.99 -13.22 -0.82
N PHE A 167 -18.59 -14.48 -0.96
CA PHE A 167 -19.43 -15.52 -1.57
C PHE A 167 -20.72 -15.72 -0.78
N ARG A 168 -20.65 -15.83 0.55
CA ARG A 168 -21.84 -16.00 1.41
C ARG A 168 -22.83 -14.85 1.24
N ARG A 169 -22.34 -13.65 1.05
CA ARG A 169 -23.16 -12.45 0.83
C ARG A 169 -23.77 -12.41 -0.55
N CYS A 170 -23.01 -12.79 -1.59
CA CYS A 170 -23.49 -12.72 -2.98
C CYS A 170 -24.39 -13.87 -3.37
N TYR A 171 -24.21 -15.05 -2.75
CA TYR A 171 -24.90 -16.28 -3.09
C TYR A 171 -25.42 -16.99 -1.84
N PRO A 172 -26.30 -16.34 -1.03
CA PRO A 172 -26.78 -16.92 0.23
C PRO A 172 -27.52 -18.26 0.04
N GLU A 173 -28.15 -18.46 -1.12
CA GLU A 173 -28.88 -19.68 -1.47
C GLU A 173 -27.99 -20.91 -1.63
N LEU A 174 -26.68 -20.74 -1.84
CA LEU A 174 -25.73 -21.83 -1.94
C LEU A 174 -25.23 -22.33 -0.58
N PHE A 175 -25.51 -21.59 0.48
CA PHE A 175 -25.10 -21.93 1.84
C PHE A 175 -26.24 -22.60 2.60
N VAL A 176 -26.23 -23.92 2.64
CA VAL A 176 -27.16 -24.71 3.48
C VAL A 176 -26.60 -24.73 4.90
N ASP A 177 -27.28 -24.11 5.82
CA ASP A 177 -26.94 -24.20 7.25
C ASP A 177 -27.20 -25.62 7.76
N ARG A 178 -26.15 -26.42 7.93
CA ARG A 178 -26.23 -27.80 8.45
C ARG A 178 -26.44 -27.85 9.97
N SER A 179 -26.55 -26.70 10.64
CA SER A 179 -26.67 -26.64 12.11
C SER A 179 -28.04 -26.99 12.65
N SER A 180 -29.03 -27.29 11.81
CA SER A 180 -30.43 -27.53 12.21
C SER A 180 -30.87 -29.00 12.13
N LYS A 181 -29.96 -29.99 12.17
CA LYS A 181 -30.43 -31.36 12.46
C LYS A 181 -30.65 -31.52 13.96
N PRO A 182 -31.91 -31.74 14.42
CA PRO A 182 -32.18 -32.13 15.78
C PRO A 182 -31.45 -33.46 16.06
N ARG A 183 -30.72 -33.55 17.17
CA ARG A 183 -30.24 -34.85 17.66
C ARG A 183 -31.45 -35.71 17.93
N GLU A 184 -31.73 -36.70 17.09
CA GLU A 184 -32.64 -37.77 17.42
C GLU A 184 -32.09 -38.47 18.67
N SER A 185 -32.80 -38.31 19.78
CA SER A 185 -32.55 -39.02 21.01
C SER A 185 -32.90 -40.50 20.75
N HIS A 186 -31.89 -41.34 20.59
CA HIS A 186 -32.07 -42.78 20.72
C HIS A 186 -32.53 -43.06 22.15
N GLN A 187 -33.85 -43.20 22.33
CA GLN A 187 -34.41 -43.92 23.47
C GLN A 187 -34.22 -45.39 23.22
N SER A 188 -33.27 -45.98 23.94
CA SER A 188 -33.12 -47.43 24.08
C SER A 188 -34.16 -47.92 25.10
N SER A 189 -35.04 -48.77 24.67
CA SER A 189 -35.87 -49.65 25.50
C SER A 189 -35.08 -50.86 25.88
#